data_ba04e26b7748e722abd61f3436978dcb
#
_entry.id   ba04e26b7748e722abd61f3436978dcb
#
_cell.length_a   1.000
_cell.length_b   1.000
_cell.length_c   1.000
_cell.angle_alpha   90.00
_cell.angle_beta   90.00
_cell.angle_gamma   90.00
#
_symmetry.space_group_name_H-M   'P 1'
#
loop_
_entity.id
_entity.type
_entity.pdbx_description
1 polymer ?
#
loop_
_entity_poly.entity_id
_entity_poly.type
_entity_poly.pdbx_seq_one_letter_code
_entity_poly.pdbx_strand_id
1 'polypeptide(L)'
;MDEELPAGWEKHTSRSSGRDYYLNIYTKESQWEPPSGPAKKNMSKVQCSHLLVKHKDSRRPSSWREETITRSKQDAIKILEGYRDQIVRGEKSFEDLASQFSDCSSAKRGGDLGPFGRGQMQKPFEDAGFSLQVGEMSGIVDTDSGVHIIKRTA
;
A
#
# COMPACT_ATOMS: atom_id res chain seq x y z
N MET A 1 2.94 42.42 4.60
CA MET A 1 3.34 41.96 3.27
C MET A 1 2.75 40.59 3.03
N ASP A 2 1.96 40.50 2.00
CA ASP A 2 1.35 39.24 1.63
C ASP A 2 2.40 38.34 1.00
N GLU A 3 2.71 37.25 1.68
CA GLU A 3 3.53 36.22 1.07
C GLU A 3 2.71 35.50 0.01
N GLU A 4 3.14 35.62 -1.23
CA GLU A 4 2.58 34.81 -2.29
C GLU A 4 3.02 33.37 -2.11
N LEU A 5 2.05 32.49 -1.90
CA LEU A 5 2.34 31.07 -1.84
C LEU A 5 2.62 30.51 -3.23
N PRO A 6 3.58 29.57 -3.35
CA PRO A 6 3.73 28.82 -4.58
C PRO A 6 2.43 28.13 -4.99
N ALA A 7 2.26 27.87 -6.27
CA ALA A 7 1.05 27.26 -6.80
C ALA A 7 0.76 25.91 -6.13
N GLY A 8 -0.51 25.66 -5.83
CA GLY A 8 -0.96 24.41 -5.23
C GLY A 8 -0.87 24.34 -3.70
N TRP A 9 -0.53 25.45 -3.05
CA TRP A 9 -0.49 25.51 -1.59
C TRP A 9 -1.57 26.43 -1.04
N GLU A 10 -2.11 26.06 0.12
CA GLU A 10 -3.02 26.89 0.89
C GLU A 10 -2.44 27.12 2.28
N LYS A 11 -2.61 28.34 2.80
CA LYS A 11 -2.18 28.69 4.15
C LYS A 11 -3.38 28.62 5.09
N HIS A 12 -3.23 27.87 6.16
CA HIS A 12 -4.24 27.72 7.20
C HIS A 12 -3.63 28.01 8.57
N THR A 13 -4.48 28.34 9.54
CA THR A 13 -4.04 28.58 10.92
C THR A 13 -4.58 27.49 11.83
N SER A 14 -3.69 26.87 12.61
CA SER A 14 -4.09 25.85 13.57
C SER A 14 -4.89 26.47 14.72
N ARG A 15 -6.04 25.90 15.02
CA ARG A 15 -6.91 26.36 16.12
C ARG A 15 -6.28 26.07 17.48
N SER A 16 -5.46 25.04 17.59
CA SER A 16 -4.89 24.61 18.86
C SER A 16 -3.64 25.39 19.26
N SER A 17 -2.84 25.81 18.30
CA SER A 17 -1.55 26.47 18.57
C SER A 17 -1.45 27.88 18.03
N GLY A 18 -2.38 28.30 17.16
CA GLY A 18 -2.33 29.59 16.49
C GLY A 18 -1.23 29.71 15.43
N ARG A 19 -0.51 28.62 15.15
CA ARG A 19 0.53 28.60 14.13
C ARG A 19 -0.05 28.39 12.75
N ASP A 20 0.58 29.00 11.76
CA ASP A 20 0.23 28.78 10.37
C ASP A 20 0.85 27.49 9.86
N TYR A 21 0.11 26.79 9.02
CA TYR A 21 0.59 25.62 8.30
C TYR A 21 0.20 25.72 6.84
N TYR A 22 0.83 24.91 6.01
CA TYR A 22 0.65 24.96 4.57
C TYR A 22 0.14 23.61 4.08
N LEU A 23 -0.93 23.64 3.29
CA LEU A 23 -1.60 22.45 2.77
C LEU A 23 -1.35 22.31 1.29
N ASN A 24 -0.86 21.14 0.88
CA ASN A 24 -0.79 20.76 -0.53
C ASN A 24 -2.19 20.33 -0.99
N ILE A 25 -2.81 21.09 -1.88
CA ILE A 25 -4.20 20.85 -2.30
C ILE A 25 -4.35 19.57 -3.10
N TYR A 26 -3.28 19.03 -3.69
CA TYR A 26 -3.33 17.82 -4.50
C TYR A 26 -3.20 16.55 -3.66
N THR A 27 -2.31 16.55 -2.67
CA THR A 27 -2.03 15.37 -1.84
C THR A 27 -2.72 15.41 -0.49
N LYS A 28 -3.23 16.58 -0.07
CA LYS A 28 -3.81 16.84 1.26
C LYS A 28 -2.80 16.72 2.41
N GLU A 29 -1.51 16.70 2.07
CA GLU A 29 -0.44 16.74 3.07
C GLU A 29 -0.21 18.17 3.55
N SER A 30 0.10 18.32 4.83
CA SER A 30 0.37 19.63 5.44
C SER A 30 1.78 19.68 6.03
N GLN A 31 2.33 20.89 6.10
CA GLN A 31 3.64 21.12 6.70
C GLN A 31 3.65 22.45 7.44
N TRP A 32 4.50 22.56 8.45
CA TRP A 32 4.64 23.78 9.24
C TRP A 32 5.52 24.83 8.56
N GLU A 33 6.49 24.38 7.77
CA GLU A 33 7.43 25.28 7.09
C GLU A 33 6.82 25.87 5.83
N PRO A 34 7.13 27.13 5.49
CA PRO A 34 6.71 27.69 4.21
C PRO A 34 7.26 26.87 3.05
N PRO A 35 6.43 26.59 2.03
CA PRO A 35 6.90 25.84 0.87
C PRO A 35 7.90 26.66 0.04
N SER A 36 8.92 26.01 -0.48
CA SER A 36 9.96 26.63 -1.29
C SER A 36 9.69 26.60 -2.78
N GLY A 37 8.64 25.93 -3.22
CA GLY A 37 8.28 25.79 -4.63
C GLY A 37 6.88 25.26 -4.81
N PRO A 38 6.40 25.15 -6.06
CA PRO A 38 5.05 24.66 -6.35
C PRO A 38 4.77 23.29 -5.73
N ALA A 39 3.51 23.09 -5.34
CA ALA A 39 3.08 21.80 -4.79
C ALA A 39 3.19 20.70 -5.85
N LYS A 40 3.72 19.56 -5.45
CA LYS A 40 3.88 18.42 -6.35
C LYS A 40 2.56 17.67 -6.45
N LYS A 41 2.06 17.48 -7.65
CA LYS A 41 0.81 16.77 -7.90
C LYS A 41 0.92 15.26 -7.69
N ASN A 42 2.11 14.71 -7.87
CA ASN A 42 2.37 13.27 -7.86
C ASN A 42 3.09 12.80 -6.61
N MET A 43 2.97 13.51 -5.48
CA MET A 43 3.54 13.07 -4.20
C MET A 43 2.79 11.89 -3.58
N SER A 44 1.67 11.49 -4.18
CA SER A 44 0.84 10.38 -3.70
C SER A 44 1.16 9.07 -4.41
N LYS A 45 2.42 8.83 -4.76
CA LYS A 45 2.85 7.53 -5.25
C LYS A 45 3.62 6.80 -4.19
N VAL A 46 3.31 5.52 -4.04
CA VAL A 46 4.04 4.61 -3.16
C VAL A 46 4.41 3.39 -3.97
N GLN A 47 5.46 2.72 -3.55
CA GLN A 47 5.83 1.43 -4.13
C GLN A 47 5.62 0.36 -3.07
N CYS A 48 4.91 -0.70 -3.44
CA CYS A 48 4.60 -1.80 -2.55
C CYS A 48 4.88 -3.14 -3.21
N SER A 49 5.21 -4.10 -2.37
CA SER A 49 5.18 -5.51 -2.72
C SER A 49 4.01 -6.14 -1.99
N HIS A 50 3.44 -7.20 -2.55
CA HIS A 50 2.38 -7.93 -1.89
C HIS A 50 2.55 -9.43 -2.00
N LEU A 51 1.97 -10.15 -1.04
CA LEU A 51 1.80 -11.59 -1.08
C LEU A 51 0.31 -11.85 -1.12
N LEU A 52 -0.18 -12.44 -2.21
CA LEU A 52 -1.60 -12.68 -2.46
C LEU A 52 -1.92 -14.16 -2.28
N VAL A 53 -2.94 -14.46 -1.49
CA VAL A 53 -3.54 -15.79 -1.44
C VAL A 53 -4.97 -15.70 -1.91
N LYS A 54 -5.27 -16.31 -3.05
CA LYS A 54 -6.62 -16.36 -3.61
C LYS A 54 -7.43 -17.46 -2.95
N HIS A 55 -8.75 -17.35 -3.07
CA HIS A 55 -9.72 -18.32 -2.56
C HIS A 55 -10.81 -18.54 -3.60
N LYS A 56 -11.73 -19.46 -3.32
CA LYS A 56 -12.79 -19.84 -4.28
C LYS A 56 -13.69 -18.68 -4.70
N ASP A 57 -13.83 -17.65 -3.85
CA ASP A 57 -14.65 -16.47 -4.10
C ASP A 57 -13.86 -15.30 -4.69
N SER A 58 -12.58 -15.51 -5.01
CA SER A 58 -11.77 -14.51 -5.69
C SER A 58 -12.31 -14.24 -7.09
N ARG A 59 -12.12 -13.01 -7.56
CA ARG A 59 -12.56 -12.59 -8.90
C ARG A 59 -12.08 -13.52 -10.00
N ARG A 60 -10.84 -14.04 -9.88
CA ARG A 60 -10.28 -15.08 -10.74
C ARG A 60 -9.67 -16.15 -9.85
N PRO A 61 -10.42 -17.23 -9.56
CA PRO A 61 -9.90 -18.26 -8.65
C PRO A 61 -8.93 -19.21 -9.36
N SER A 62 -7.89 -18.63 -9.93
CA SER A 62 -6.78 -19.33 -10.59
C SER A 62 -5.52 -18.48 -10.49
N SER A 63 -4.37 -19.12 -10.59
CA SER A 63 -3.08 -18.42 -10.58
C SER A 63 -2.05 -19.23 -11.35
N TRP A 64 -0.83 -18.70 -11.46
CA TRP A 64 0.29 -19.43 -12.05
C TRP A 64 0.66 -20.70 -11.26
N ARG A 65 0.23 -20.80 -9.99
CA ARG A 65 0.49 -21.96 -9.11
C ARG A 65 -0.60 -23.01 -9.19
N GLU A 66 -1.84 -22.57 -9.36
CA GLU A 66 -3.01 -23.47 -9.34
C GLU A 66 -3.98 -23.06 -10.44
N GLU A 67 -4.35 -24.01 -11.26
CA GLU A 67 -5.31 -23.79 -12.34
C GLU A 67 -6.70 -23.48 -11.79
N THR A 68 -7.11 -24.17 -10.73
CA THR A 68 -8.38 -23.95 -10.04
C THR A 68 -8.14 -23.85 -8.54
N ILE A 69 -8.54 -22.74 -7.95
CA ILE A 69 -8.40 -22.51 -6.51
C ILE A 69 -9.73 -22.80 -5.83
N THR A 70 -9.71 -23.73 -4.90
CA THR A 70 -10.92 -24.23 -4.24
C THR A 70 -10.96 -23.93 -2.74
N ARG A 71 -9.88 -23.40 -2.16
CA ARG A 71 -9.84 -23.09 -0.73
C ARG A 71 -10.82 -21.99 -0.35
N SER A 72 -11.36 -22.04 0.86
CA SER A 72 -12.24 -20.99 1.37
C SER A 72 -11.43 -19.72 1.68
N LYS A 73 -12.12 -18.59 1.80
CA LYS A 73 -11.51 -17.34 2.24
C LYS A 73 -10.89 -17.49 3.63
N GLN A 74 -11.55 -18.18 4.54
CA GLN A 74 -11.01 -18.41 5.88
C GLN A 74 -9.71 -19.20 5.86
N ASP A 75 -9.63 -20.23 5.02
CA ASP A 75 -8.40 -20.99 4.84
C ASP A 75 -7.29 -20.12 4.22
N ALA A 76 -7.62 -19.29 3.24
CA ALA A 76 -6.67 -18.36 2.64
C ALA A 76 -6.10 -17.39 3.69
N ILE A 77 -6.94 -16.86 4.57
CA ILE A 77 -6.52 -15.97 5.65
C ILE A 77 -5.56 -16.70 6.60
N LYS A 78 -5.88 -17.93 6.98
CA LYS A 78 -5.02 -18.75 7.88
C LYS A 78 -3.65 -19.01 7.24
N ILE A 79 -3.64 -19.34 5.96
CA ILE A 79 -2.39 -19.56 5.21
C ILE A 79 -1.55 -18.29 5.23
N LEU A 80 -2.18 -17.17 4.94
CA LEU A 80 -1.49 -15.88 4.87
C LEU A 80 -0.98 -15.42 6.23
N GLU A 81 -1.74 -15.65 7.29
CA GLU A 81 -1.31 -15.38 8.66
C GLU A 81 -0.06 -16.18 9.02
N GLY A 82 -0.01 -17.44 8.59
CA GLY A 82 1.17 -18.30 8.78
C GLY A 82 2.39 -17.73 8.09
N TYR A 83 2.26 -17.23 6.89
CA TYR A 83 3.36 -16.57 6.18
C TYR A 83 3.80 -15.30 6.90
N ARG A 84 2.84 -14.50 7.35
CA ARG A 84 3.14 -13.28 8.08
C ARG A 84 3.93 -13.56 9.35
N ASP A 85 3.54 -14.60 10.10
CA ASP A 85 4.25 -15.01 11.30
C ASP A 85 5.69 -15.41 11.00
N GLN A 86 5.95 -16.12 9.92
CA GLN A 86 7.29 -16.49 9.51
C GLN A 86 8.15 -15.28 9.22
N ILE A 87 7.56 -14.26 8.58
CA ILE A 87 8.25 -13.01 8.26
C ILE A 87 8.58 -12.24 9.56
N VAL A 88 7.61 -12.11 10.45
CA VAL A 88 7.77 -11.39 11.72
C VAL A 88 8.83 -12.04 12.60
N ARG A 89 8.90 -13.37 12.60
CA ARG A 89 9.91 -14.13 13.36
C ARG A 89 11.29 -14.13 12.70
N GLY A 90 11.39 -13.62 11.48
CA GLY A 90 12.65 -13.62 10.73
C GLY A 90 13.04 -14.99 10.17
N GLU A 91 12.13 -15.94 10.12
CA GLU A 91 12.38 -17.29 9.58
C GLU A 91 12.47 -17.28 8.05
N LYS A 92 11.65 -16.42 7.41
CA LYS A 92 11.60 -16.25 5.96
C LYS A 92 11.49 -14.77 5.63
N SER A 93 12.03 -14.37 4.48
CA SER A 93 11.82 -13.01 3.99
C SER A 93 10.47 -12.91 3.27
N PHE A 94 9.92 -11.68 3.23
CA PHE A 94 8.68 -11.38 2.50
C PHE A 94 8.85 -11.77 1.02
N GLU A 95 9.96 -11.37 0.42
CA GLU A 95 10.25 -11.58 -0.99
C GLU A 95 10.34 -13.07 -1.34
N ASP A 96 10.95 -13.88 -0.48
CA ASP A 96 11.05 -15.32 -0.69
C ASP A 96 9.68 -15.99 -0.66
N LEU A 97 8.84 -15.65 0.32
CA LEU A 97 7.50 -16.20 0.42
C LEU A 97 6.62 -15.74 -0.74
N ALA A 98 6.70 -14.47 -1.13
CA ALA A 98 5.95 -13.94 -2.27
C ALA A 98 6.37 -14.66 -3.55
N SER A 99 7.66 -14.89 -3.77
CA SER A 99 8.18 -15.57 -4.96
C SER A 99 7.67 -17.01 -5.08
N GLN A 100 7.46 -17.68 -3.96
CA GLN A 100 7.08 -19.09 -3.94
C GLN A 100 5.58 -19.30 -3.84
N PHE A 101 4.86 -18.44 -3.12
CA PHE A 101 3.49 -18.71 -2.69
C PHE A 101 2.46 -17.67 -3.10
N SER A 102 2.86 -16.51 -3.59
CA SER A 102 1.88 -15.49 -4.02
C SER A 102 1.14 -15.97 -5.27
N ASP A 103 -0.18 -15.84 -5.25
CA ASP A 103 -1.03 -16.17 -6.40
C ASP A 103 -1.06 -15.08 -7.47
N CYS A 104 -0.24 -14.06 -7.34
CA CYS A 104 -0.10 -12.98 -8.31
C CYS A 104 1.12 -13.20 -9.18
N SER A 105 1.05 -12.77 -10.45
CA SER A 105 2.19 -12.83 -11.37
C SER A 105 3.39 -12.01 -10.88
N SER A 106 3.19 -11.04 -10.00
CA SER A 106 4.26 -10.28 -9.36
C SER A 106 5.18 -11.15 -8.50
N ALA A 107 4.79 -12.40 -8.20
CA ALA A 107 5.64 -13.36 -7.51
C ALA A 107 7.01 -13.48 -8.18
N LYS A 108 7.08 -13.37 -9.50
CA LYS A 108 8.33 -13.41 -10.26
C LYS A 108 9.31 -12.29 -9.86
N ARG A 109 8.81 -11.24 -9.25
CA ARG A 109 9.59 -10.09 -8.77
C ARG A 109 9.56 -9.96 -7.25
N GLY A 110 9.39 -11.07 -6.54
CA GLY A 110 9.29 -11.05 -5.08
C GLY A 110 8.06 -10.33 -4.55
N GLY A 111 7.02 -10.23 -5.38
CA GLY A 111 5.78 -9.54 -5.03
C GLY A 111 5.76 -8.05 -5.40
N ASP A 112 6.83 -7.51 -5.97
CA ASP A 112 6.92 -6.08 -6.32
C ASP A 112 5.92 -5.69 -7.40
N LEU A 113 5.08 -4.71 -7.08
CA LEU A 113 4.07 -4.18 -8.00
C LEU A 113 4.54 -2.90 -8.71
N GLY A 114 5.69 -2.38 -8.33
CA GLY A 114 6.15 -1.08 -8.80
C GLY A 114 5.40 0.09 -8.15
N PRO A 115 5.74 1.32 -8.53
CA PRO A 115 5.06 2.51 -7.98
C PRO A 115 3.63 2.62 -8.51
N PHE A 116 2.73 3.07 -7.65
CA PHE A 116 1.35 3.34 -8.04
C PHE A 116 0.80 4.55 -7.27
N GLY A 117 -0.12 5.25 -7.90
CA GLY A 117 -0.83 6.37 -7.29
C GLY A 117 -2.25 5.99 -6.91
N ARG A 118 -2.99 6.96 -6.37
CA ARG A 118 -4.39 6.76 -6.03
C ARG A 118 -5.22 6.55 -7.30
N GLY A 119 -6.21 5.67 -7.20
CA GLY A 119 -7.10 5.32 -8.30
C GLY A 119 -6.60 4.21 -9.22
N GLN A 120 -5.40 3.68 -8.98
CA GLN A 120 -4.82 2.62 -9.82
C GLN A 120 -5.06 1.22 -9.28
N MET A 121 -5.19 1.08 -7.96
CA MET A 121 -5.41 -0.20 -7.30
C MET A 121 -6.80 -0.23 -6.68
N GLN A 122 -7.27 -1.42 -6.29
CA GLN A 122 -8.51 -1.54 -5.53
C GLN A 122 -8.39 -0.74 -4.23
N LYS A 123 -9.46 -0.07 -3.83
CA LYS A 123 -9.43 0.87 -2.72
C LYS A 123 -8.90 0.29 -1.41
N PRO A 124 -9.31 -0.92 -0.97
CA PRO A 124 -8.75 -1.50 0.26
C PRO A 124 -7.24 -1.68 0.18
N PHE A 125 -6.72 -2.08 -0.98
CA PHE A 125 -5.28 -2.22 -1.22
C PHE A 125 -4.59 -0.86 -1.17
N GLU A 126 -5.13 0.11 -1.89
CA GLU A 126 -4.61 1.48 -1.94
C GLU A 126 -4.54 2.10 -0.54
N ASP A 127 -5.63 2.04 0.21
CA ASP A 127 -5.70 2.61 1.55
C ASP A 127 -4.66 1.98 2.48
N ALA A 128 -4.49 0.67 2.41
CA ALA A 128 -3.48 -0.03 3.20
C ALA A 128 -2.06 0.39 2.80
N GLY A 129 -1.76 0.42 1.49
CA GLY A 129 -0.44 0.79 0.99
C GLY A 129 -0.04 2.20 1.37
N PHE A 130 -0.97 3.15 1.22
CA PHE A 130 -0.70 4.56 1.55
C PHE A 130 -0.63 4.83 3.04
N SER A 131 -1.21 3.97 3.88
CA SER A 131 -1.14 4.12 5.34
C SER A 131 0.17 3.58 5.93
N LEU A 132 0.92 2.78 5.19
CA LEU A 132 2.17 2.19 5.65
C LEU A 132 3.33 3.18 5.54
N GLN A 133 4.28 3.05 6.45
CA GLN A 133 5.58 3.70 6.32
C GLN A 133 6.50 2.80 5.50
N VAL A 134 7.54 3.39 4.90
CA VAL A 134 8.54 2.63 4.14
C VAL A 134 9.14 1.54 5.02
N GLY A 135 9.12 0.31 4.53
CA GLY A 135 9.60 -0.86 5.26
C GLY A 135 8.56 -1.53 6.16
N GLU A 136 7.39 -0.92 6.32
CA GLU A 136 6.31 -1.46 7.15
C GLU A 136 5.46 -2.46 6.37
N MET A 137 4.98 -3.50 7.07
CA MET A 137 4.12 -4.54 6.52
C MET A 137 2.72 -4.44 7.12
N SER A 138 1.70 -4.60 6.28
CA SER A 138 0.31 -4.55 6.71
C SER A 138 -0.13 -5.83 7.43
N GLY A 139 -1.31 -5.79 8.05
CA GLY A 139 -2.07 -6.99 8.38
C GLY A 139 -2.74 -7.57 7.13
N ILE A 140 -3.74 -8.41 7.34
CA ILE A 140 -4.49 -9.04 6.24
C ILE A 140 -5.40 -7.99 5.59
N VAL A 141 -5.28 -7.83 4.27
CA VAL A 141 -6.11 -6.92 3.47
C VAL A 141 -6.97 -7.75 2.53
N ASP A 142 -8.28 -7.55 2.61
CA ASP A 142 -9.26 -8.26 1.78
C ASP A 142 -9.63 -7.41 0.57
N THR A 143 -9.48 -7.97 -0.62
CA THR A 143 -9.90 -7.35 -1.88
C THR A 143 -10.66 -8.38 -2.72
N ASP A 144 -11.22 -7.95 -3.86
CA ASP A 144 -11.88 -8.86 -4.79
C ASP A 144 -10.91 -9.89 -5.39
N SER A 145 -9.63 -9.60 -5.39
CA SER A 145 -8.60 -10.52 -5.91
C SER A 145 -8.27 -11.64 -4.94
N GLY A 146 -8.48 -11.44 -3.64
CA GLY A 146 -8.15 -12.38 -2.58
C GLY A 146 -7.71 -11.65 -1.33
N VAL A 147 -6.89 -12.31 -0.51
CA VAL A 147 -6.34 -11.70 0.71
C VAL A 147 -4.85 -11.44 0.53
N HIS A 148 -4.41 -10.30 1.03
CA HIS A 148 -3.04 -9.81 0.80
C HIS A 148 -2.32 -9.46 2.11
N ILE A 149 -1.00 -9.59 2.10
CA ILE A 149 -0.12 -8.82 2.98
C ILE A 149 0.63 -7.85 2.08
N ILE A 150 0.72 -6.59 2.49
CA ILE A 150 1.35 -5.52 1.71
C ILE A 150 2.54 -5.00 2.47
N LYS A 151 3.67 -4.83 1.77
CA LYS A 151 4.88 -4.22 2.34
C LYS A 151 5.22 -3.00 1.50
N ARG A 152 5.34 -1.84 2.15
CA ARG A 152 5.74 -0.62 1.46
C ARG A 152 7.26 -0.59 1.32
N THR A 153 7.75 -0.48 0.09
CA THR A 153 9.18 -0.50 -0.21
C THR A 153 9.74 0.89 -0.55
N ALA A 154 8.86 1.81 -0.98
CA ALA A 154 9.30 3.18 -1.27
C ALA A 154 8.17 4.21 -1.13
#